data_862f95dfb0fb7cd5c0a02a0305c808f4
#
_entry.id   862f95dfb0fb7cd5c0a02a0305c808f4
#
_cell.length_a   1.000
_cell.length_b   1.000
_cell.length_c   1.000
_cell.angle_alpha   90.00
_cell.angle_beta   90.00
_cell.angle_gamma   90.00
#
_symmetry.space_group_name_H-M   'P 1'
#
loop_
_entity.id
_entity.type
_entity.pdbx_description
1 polymer ?
#
loop_
_entity_poly.entity_id
_entity_poly.type
_entity_poly.pdbx_seq_one_letter_code
_entity_poly.pdbx_strand_id
1 'polypeptide(L)'
;MPTTFALNRTSRRVDLGNGKWLRAPGLTGSAIWRSPTEHKALLAGAPPDQMTRALAEAGLERESGFLSLEGITPSPTPRLAKAVPERSPHHKVLVGTTIASDEVEFAIYRDEDGILSLHLPIPLPAVGKAVTASVAAPRGPHGKASVSAKRSAPLPPTHHYWIKLRTPQAAPAGTATPKQMAMLGGIGGRVIQFVKRKVLGGLAGDAVYLAAKAWEAHYRKPQGFHGGATATALLANPPAPVADLSSFKNKKTLLFIHGTSSNTSGAFAGLSQFSQAGNHLYENYENRVIGFNHHTLTKSVAQNAIDFYDGLPEGAYEFDVISHSRGGLLARALKELAPAQLAELADQPAWKAPSGVKVQIDKIMLVGTPDIGTPLADPNDLPKAVSRLASILSSFSQGVAEIGLGALLTIFGGIVEGGIGALPGLEDMDPGSPLLVELNTPPLNPAFYFGVEADYHPSGGLKQAIENNGVDALFLGELNDLIVPTLGVSTVNGQVLPPAQVDEYGQATGVYHLNYFYQAGTWDKILQCLA
;
A
#
# COMPACT_ATOMS: atom_id res chain seq x y z
N MET A 1 2.65 19.13 28.59
CA MET A 1 2.91 20.27 27.68
C MET A 1 3.91 19.84 26.62
N PRO A 2 3.75 20.26 25.38
CA PRO A 2 4.69 19.92 24.33
C PRO A 2 6.09 20.44 24.69
N THR A 3 7.11 19.64 24.41
CA THR A 3 8.50 20.00 24.69
C THR A 3 9.13 20.55 23.42
N THR A 4 9.61 21.79 23.48
CA THR A 4 10.25 22.46 22.34
C THR A 4 11.77 22.47 22.49
N PHE A 5 12.46 22.12 21.40
CA PHE A 5 13.91 22.06 21.32
C PHE A 5 14.41 22.92 20.17
N ALA A 6 15.40 23.76 20.41
CA ALA A 6 16.06 24.53 19.36
C ALA A 6 17.06 23.62 18.59
N LEU A 7 16.98 23.64 17.27
CA LEU A 7 17.95 23.03 16.38
C LEU A 7 19.05 24.03 16.08
N ASN A 8 20.25 23.79 16.59
CA ASN A 8 21.32 24.78 16.65
C ASN A 8 22.56 24.42 15.83
N ARG A 9 22.38 23.97 14.60
CA ARG A 9 23.46 23.61 13.65
C ARG A 9 24.42 22.49 14.09
N THR A 10 24.39 22.10 15.35
CA THR A 10 25.29 21.10 15.87
C THR A 10 24.72 19.71 15.65
N SER A 11 25.57 18.74 15.32
CA SER A 11 25.21 17.32 15.30
C SER A 11 25.01 16.75 16.70
N ARG A 12 24.76 17.59 17.71
CA ARG A 12 24.48 17.13 19.06
C ARG A 12 23.13 16.43 19.11
N ARG A 13 23.10 15.36 19.85
CA ARG A 13 21.88 14.62 20.17
C ARG A 13 21.00 15.48 21.08
N VAL A 14 19.73 15.63 20.69
CA VAL A 14 18.67 16.22 21.52
C VAL A 14 17.84 15.07 22.06
N ASP A 15 17.74 14.94 23.35
CA ASP A 15 16.90 13.92 23.98
C ASP A 15 15.44 14.38 23.97
N LEU A 16 14.56 13.60 23.36
CA LEU A 16 13.12 13.86 23.25
C LEU A 16 12.33 13.22 24.41
N GLY A 17 12.98 12.44 25.25
CA GLY A 17 12.33 11.61 26.26
C GLY A 17 11.87 10.25 25.73
N ASN A 18 11.46 9.36 26.65
CA ASN A 18 10.95 8.03 26.32
C ASN A 18 11.87 7.18 25.43
N GLY A 19 13.19 7.32 25.57
CA GLY A 19 14.17 6.60 24.75
C GLY A 19 14.32 7.12 23.33
N LYS A 20 13.70 8.22 22.99
CA LYS A 20 13.83 8.87 21.67
C LYS A 20 14.80 10.05 21.72
N TRP A 21 15.54 10.22 20.66
CA TRP A 21 16.43 11.38 20.49
C TRP A 21 16.48 11.82 19.01
N LEU A 22 16.88 13.06 18.80
CA LEU A 22 16.97 13.72 17.50
C LEU A 22 18.39 14.22 17.25
N ARG A 23 18.86 14.09 16.01
CA ARG A 23 20.02 14.81 15.45
C ARG A 23 19.63 15.42 14.11
N ALA A 24 19.91 16.68 13.94
CA ALA A 24 19.57 17.43 12.73
C ALA A 24 20.81 18.26 12.27
N PRO A 25 21.87 17.59 11.78
CA PRO A 25 23.10 18.27 11.41
C PRO A 25 22.85 19.26 10.27
N GLY A 26 23.41 20.47 10.40
CA GLY A 26 23.28 21.52 9.39
C GLY A 26 21.90 22.17 9.29
N LEU A 27 21.00 21.92 10.24
CA LEU A 27 19.68 22.52 10.29
C LEU A 27 19.54 23.49 11.47
N THR A 28 18.79 24.58 11.24
CA THR A 28 18.30 25.47 12.29
C THR A 28 16.77 25.47 12.29
N GLY A 29 16.15 25.88 13.38
CA GLY A 29 14.71 25.87 13.58
C GLY A 29 14.34 25.28 14.93
N SER A 30 13.14 24.76 15.05
CA SER A 30 12.65 24.12 16.25
C SER A 30 12.08 22.72 15.98
N ALA A 31 12.27 21.85 16.96
CA ALA A 31 11.63 20.54 17.02
C ALA A 31 10.68 20.54 18.22
N ILE A 32 9.43 20.20 18.00
CA ILE A 32 8.40 20.14 19.05
C ILE A 32 7.93 18.71 19.20
N TRP A 33 8.22 18.11 20.33
CA TRP A 33 7.77 16.78 20.66
C TRP A 33 6.42 16.83 21.39
N ARG A 34 5.48 16.00 20.95
CA ARG A 34 4.16 15.81 21.55
C ARG A 34 3.91 14.33 21.83
N SER A 35 3.40 14.06 23.00
CA SER A 35 2.87 12.74 23.32
C SER A 35 1.59 12.45 22.51
N PRO A 36 1.17 11.18 22.36
CA PRO A 36 -0.10 10.84 21.69
C PRO A 36 -1.31 11.56 22.31
N THR A 37 -1.34 11.69 23.63
CA THR A 37 -2.42 12.38 24.36
C THR A 37 -2.47 13.87 24.02
N GLU A 38 -1.32 14.53 23.96
CA GLU A 38 -1.23 15.95 23.61
C GLU A 38 -1.61 16.21 22.15
N HIS A 39 -1.27 15.27 21.26
CA HIS A 39 -1.68 15.37 19.87
C HIS A 39 -3.19 15.19 19.71
N LYS A 40 -3.80 14.18 20.35
CA LYS A 40 -5.26 14.00 20.37
C LYS A 40 -6.00 15.22 20.93
N ALA A 41 -5.45 15.83 21.97
CA ALA A 41 -6.04 17.05 22.54
C ALA A 41 -6.00 18.24 21.56
N LEU A 42 -4.96 18.34 20.75
CA LEU A 42 -4.83 19.38 19.71
C LEU A 42 -5.86 19.20 18.58
N LEU A 43 -6.21 17.94 18.25
CA LEU A 43 -7.17 17.60 17.21
C LEU A 43 -8.62 17.46 17.75
N ALA A 44 -8.83 17.70 19.04
CA ALA A 44 -10.15 17.56 19.66
C ALA A 44 -11.18 18.47 18.97
N GLY A 45 -12.24 17.88 18.42
CA GLY A 45 -13.31 18.59 17.72
C GLY A 45 -13.11 18.74 16.21
N ALA A 46 -11.95 18.38 15.66
CA ALA A 46 -11.76 18.29 14.21
C ALA A 46 -12.19 16.89 13.69
N PRO A 47 -12.77 16.79 12.48
CA PRO A 47 -13.01 15.49 11.86
C PRO A 47 -11.67 14.79 11.62
N PRO A 48 -11.62 13.42 11.71
CA PRO A 48 -10.40 12.69 11.43
C PRO A 48 -9.85 13.06 10.04
N ASP A 49 -8.57 13.38 9.98
CA ASP A 49 -7.90 13.61 8.71
C ASP A 49 -7.69 12.30 7.94
N GLN A 50 -7.28 12.42 6.69
CA GLN A 50 -7.05 11.28 5.80
C GLN A 50 -6.06 10.26 6.40
N MET A 51 -4.99 10.74 7.03
CA MET A 51 -3.99 9.87 7.65
C MET A 51 -4.57 9.09 8.84
N THR A 52 -5.32 9.76 9.70
CA THR A 52 -5.96 9.13 10.87
C THR A 52 -6.93 8.03 10.43
N ARG A 53 -7.71 8.27 9.37
CA ARG A 53 -8.60 7.25 8.79
C ARG A 53 -7.82 6.09 8.20
N ALA A 54 -6.79 6.37 7.42
CA ALA A 54 -5.94 5.34 6.80
C ALA A 54 -5.21 4.48 7.84
N LEU A 55 -4.73 5.07 8.95
CA LEU A 55 -4.13 4.33 10.06
C LEU A 55 -5.15 3.43 10.76
N ALA A 56 -6.37 3.93 10.99
CA ALA A 56 -7.45 3.14 11.57
C ALA A 56 -7.82 1.97 10.65
N GLU A 57 -7.97 2.21 9.35
CA GLU A 57 -8.21 1.15 8.36
C GLU A 57 -7.11 0.08 8.34
N ALA A 58 -5.86 0.50 8.51
CA ALA A 58 -4.72 -0.41 8.60
C ALA A 58 -4.59 -1.13 9.96
N GLY A 59 -5.47 -0.84 10.93
CA GLY A 59 -5.37 -1.35 12.30
C GLY A 59 -4.15 -0.84 13.06
N LEU A 60 -3.64 0.34 12.69
CA LEU A 60 -2.41 0.96 13.19
C LEU A 60 -2.73 2.16 14.11
N GLU A 61 -3.65 2.01 15.02
CA GLU A 61 -4.18 3.11 15.85
C GLU A 61 -3.25 3.57 16.99
N ARG A 62 -2.16 2.83 17.27
CA ARG A 62 -1.25 3.17 18.37
C ARG A 62 -0.13 4.08 17.89
N GLU A 63 -0.27 5.34 18.16
CA GLU A 63 0.79 6.31 18.02
C GLU A 63 1.75 6.29 19.22
N SER A 64 3.05 6.37 18.97
CA SER A 64 4.06 6.49 20.04
C SER A 64 4.56 7.90 20.25
N GLY A 65 4.17 8.85 19.40
CA GLY A 65 4.44 10.28 19.52
C GLY A 65 4.57 11.01 18.18
N PHE A 66 4.61 12.34 18.29
CA PHE A 66 4.72 13.26 17.18
C PHE A 66 5.91 14.20 17.35
N LEU A 67 6.64 14.40 16.28
CA LEU A 67 7.71 15.40 16.19
C LEU A 67 7.38 16.40 15.08
N SER A 68 7.04 17.61 15.44
CA SER A 68 6.89 18.71 14.49
C SER A 68 8.22 19.44 14.32
N LEU A 69 8.57 19.74 13.07
CA LEU A 69 9.78 20.50 12.72
C LEU A 69 9.36 21.84 12.12
N GLU A 70 9.63 22.93 12.83
CA GLU A 70 9.15 24.28 12.47
C GLU A 70 10.33 25.22 12.17
N GLY A 71 10.13 26.11 11.19
CA GLY A 71 11.12 27.09 10.80
C GLY A 71 12.46 26.48 10.34
N ILE A 72 12.42 25.29 9.74
CA ILE A 72 13.61 24.58 9.35
C ILE A 72 14.29 25.28 8.20
N THR A 73 15.51 25.76 8.44
CA THR A 73 16.36 26.36 7.42
C THR A 73 17.71 25.66 7.34
N PRO A 74 18.21 25.42 6.13
CA PRO A 74 19.56 24.91 5.95
C PRO A 74 20.58 25.93 6.43
N SER A 75 21.56 25.47 7.18
CA SER A 75 22.71 26.30 7.49
C SER A 75 23.65 26.30 6.28
N PRO A 76 24.17 27.45 5.82
CA PRO A 76 25.22 27.46 4.84
C PRO A 76 26.41 26.67 5.40
N THR A 77 26.78 25.61 4.70
CA THR A 77 27.90 24.75 5.06
C THR A 77 29.18 25.57 5.01
N PRO A 78 30.01 25.60 6.07
CA PRO A 78 31.37 26.10 5.93
C PRO A 78 32.08 25.27 4.84
N ARG A 79 32.72 25.94 3.90
CA ARG A 79 33.54 25.32 2.85
C ARG A 79 34.69 24.56 3.52
N LEU A 80 34.47 23.33 3.91
CA LEU A 80 35.54 22.42 4.31
C LEU A 80 35.31 21.08 3.61
N ALA A 81 36.34 20.77 2.81
CA ALA A 81 36.63 19.51 2.16
C ALA A 81 35.96 19.23 0.81
N LYS A 82 36.82 18.96 -0.15
CA LYS A 82 36.61 18.27 -1.41
C LYS A 82 35.89 16.93 -1.17
N ALA A 83 34.57 16.93 -1.06
CA ALA A 83 33.74 15.74 -1.12
C ALA A 83 32.89 15.84 -2.38
N VAL A 84 32.79 14.72 -3.07
CA VAL A 84 31.94 14.49 -4.24
C VAL A 84 30.64 15.26 -4.13
N PRO A 85 30.20 16.04 -5.12
CA PRO A 85 28.97 16.78 -5.06
C PRO A 85 27.79 15.79 -5.01
N GLU A 86 27.24 15.59 -3.83
CA GLU A 86 25.95 14.94 -3.67
C GLU A 86 24.92 15.85 -4.37
N ARG A 87 24.43 15.43 -5.51
CA ARG A 87 23.56 16.19 -6.44
C ARG A 87 22.17 16.50 -5.90
N SER A 88 21.93 16.40 -4.59
CA SER A 88 20.57 16.56 -4.04
C SER A 88 20.57 17.49 -2.82
N PRO A 89 19.76 18.56 -2.82
CA PRO A 89 19.65 19.50 -1.70
C PRO A 89 18.83 18.93 -0.54
N HIS A 90 19.05 17.68 -0.16
CA HIS A 90 18.30 17.05 0.92
C HIS A 90 19.07 17.09 2.23
N HIS A 91 18.46 17.71 3.22
CA HIS A 91 18.92 17.64 4.60
C HIS A 91 18.35 16.39 5.27
N LYS A 92 19.16 15.74 6.08
CA LYS A 92 18.78 14.50 6.77
C LYS A 92 18.58 14.77 8.26
N VAL A 93 17.52 14.21 8.79
CA VAL A 93 17.26 14.11 10.23
C VAL A 93 17.45 12.67 10.65
N LEU A 94 18.15 12.48 11.76
CA LEU A 94 18.33 11.17 12.37
C LEU A 94 17.53 11.13 13.67
N VAL A 95 16.58 10.22 13.78
CA VAL A 95 15.80 9.99 15.00
C VAL A 95 16.15 8.61 15.54
N GLY A 96 16.65 8.57 16.77
CA GLY A 96 16.86 7.30 17.48
C GLY A 96 15.64 6.94 18.31
N THR A 97 15.36 5.65 18.41
CA THR A 97 14.25 5.10 19.18
C THR A 97 14.63 3.81 19.89
N THR A 98 13.93 3.51 20.96
CA THR A 98 14.00 2.21 21.62
C THR A 98 12.73 1.45 21.33
N ILE A 99 12.86 0.30 20.67
CA ILE A 99 11.76 -0.59 20.33
C ILE A 99 11.89 -1.82 21.22
N ALA A 100 10.81 -2.17 21.93
CA ALA A 100 10.79 -3.39 22.74
C ALA A 100 10.78 -4.63 21.82
N SER A 101 11.23 -5.77 22.34
CA SER A 101 11.30 -7.02 21.54
C SER A 101 9.94 -7.56 21.11
N ASP A 102 8.87 -7.13 21.77
CA ASP A 102 7.48 -7.46 21.45
C ASP A 102 6.74 -6.32 20.73
N GLU A 103 7.47 -5.33 20.23
CA GLU A 103 6.90 -4.19 19.50
C GLU A 103 7.59 -4.02 18.14
N VAL A 104 6.82 -3.53 17.19
CA VAL A 104 7.33 -2.95 15.95
C VAL A 104 6.98 -1.47 15.92
N GLU A 105 7.86 -0.67 15.32
CA GLU A 105 7.65 0.76 15.15
C GLU A 105 8.12 1.17 13.76
N PHE A 106 7.39 2.07 13.12
CA PHE A 106 7.85 2.76 11.92
C PHE A 106 7.50 4.24 12.00
N ALA A 107 8.15 5.05 11.19
CA ALA A 107 7.91 6.48 11.15
C ALA A 107 7.25 6.90 9.84
N ILE A 108 6.24 7.77 9.95
CA ILE A 108 5.59 8.43 8.82
C ILE A 108 6.06 9.89 8.85
N TYR A 109 6.75 10.33 7.81
CA TYR A 109 7.12 11.72 7.63
C TYR A 109 6.17 12.39 6.65
N ARG A 110 5.62 13.54 7.03
CA ARG A 110 4.82 14.42 6.18
C ARG A 110 5.56 15.75 6.03
N ASP A 111 5.78 16.18 4.80
CA ASP A 111 6.38 17.47 4.50
C ASP A 111 5.35 18.62 4.50
N GLU A 112 5.80 19.84 4.21
CA GLU A 112 4.97 21.05 4.18
C GLU A 112 3.92 21.03 3.06
N ASP A 113 4.18 20.28 1.99
CA ASP A 113 3.27 20.08 0.86
C ASP A 113 2.26 18.93 1.10
N GLY A 114 2.33 18.28 2.28
CA GLY A 114 1.49 17.15 2.65
C GLY A 114 1.97 15.81 2.13
N ILE A 115 3.12 15.76 1.47
CA ILE A 115 3.68 14.53 0.89
C ILE A 115 4.21 13.63 2.00
N LEU A 116 3.83 12.36 1.95
CA LEU A 116 4.19 11.36 2.94
C LEU A 116 5.41 10.53 2.50
N SER A 117 6.20 10.12 3.46
CA SER A 117 7.15 9.02 3.30
C SER A 117 7.19 8.13 4.52
N LEU A 118 7.32 6.83 4.29
CA LEU A 118 7.36 5.79 5.32
C LEU A 118 8.81 5.37 5.56
N HIS A 119 9.19 5.24 6.81
CA HIS A 119 10.56 4.92 7.19
C HIS A 119 10.60 3.74 8.15
N LEU A 120 11.40 2.72 7.79
CA LEU A 120 11.67 1.58 8.65
C LEU A 120 12.77 1.90 9.67
N PRO A 121 12.70 1.32 10.87
CA PRO A 121 13.77 1.43 11.85
C PRO A 121 14.98 0.62 11.40
N ILE A 122 16.15 1.24 11.45
CA ILE A 122 17.43 0.58 11.19
C ILE A 122 18.05 0.19 12.54
N PRO A 123 18.40 -1.08 12.77
CA PRO A 123 19.07 -1.49 14.00
C PRO A 123 20.38 -0.73 14.20
N LEU A 124 20.62 -0.24 15.40
CA LEU A 124 21.93 0.28 15.77
C LEU A 124 22.89 -0.91 15.94
N PRO A 125 24.11 -0.83 15.40
CA PRO A 125 25.10 -1.85 15.68
C PRO A 125 25.28 -1.99 17.19
N ALA A 126 25.26 -3.21 17.69
CA ALA A 126 25.49 -3.47 19.13
C ALA A 126 26.80 -2.80 19.51
N VAL A 127 26.74 -1.80 20.37
CA VAL A 127 27.94 -1.20 20.94
C VAL A 127 28.67 -2.32 21.64
N GLY A 128 29.86 -2.67 21.14
CA GLY A 128 30.67 -3.74 21.67
C GLY A 128 30.74 -3.62 23.20
N LYS A 129 30.67 -4.77 23.87
CA LYS A 129 30.64 -4.93 25.34
C LYS A 129 31.32 -3.76 26.04
N ALA A 130 30.53 -3.01 26.82
CA ALA A 130 31.10 -2.00 27.68
C ALA A 130 32.23 -2.67 28.46
N VAL A 131 33.46 -2.24 28.22
CA VAL A 131 34.58 -2.58 29.09
C VAL A 131 34.18 -2.01 30.43
N THR A 132 33.75 -2.87 31.34
CA THR A 132 33.59 -2.56 32.75
C THR A 132 34.99 -2.23 33.26
N ALA A 133 35.39 -0.98 33.13
CA ALA A 133 36.50 -0.47 33.87
C ALA A 133 36.06 -0.53 35.35
N SER A 134 36.50 -1.59 36.00
CA SER A 134 36.47 -1.72 37.44
C SER A 134 37.41 -0.65 38.02
N VAL A 135 36.83 0.53 38.25
CA VAL A 135 37.52 1.52 39.10
C VAL A 135 37.39 0.98 40.53
N ALA A 136 38.47 0.40 41.02
CA ALA A 136 38.58 0.04 42.42
C ALA A 136 38.44 1.34 43.24
N ALA A 137 37.36 1.45 44.00
CA ALA A 137 37.17 2.53 44.95
C ALA A 137 38.10 2.34 46.16
N PRO A 138 38.79 3.38 46.63
CA PRO A 138 39.58 3.29 47.83
C PRO A 138 38.65 3.06 49.05
N ARG A 139 38.99 2.05 49.86
CA ARG A 139 38.29 1.77 51.12
C ARG A 139 38.61 2.87 52.14
N GLY A 140 37.63 3.66 52.51
CA GLY A 140 37.67 4.52 53.71
C GLY A 140 36.69 3.99 54.77
N PRO A 141 37.03 4.07 56.07
CA PRO A 141 36.21 3.52 57.14
C PRO A 141 35.11 4.52 57.57
N HIS A 142 33.92 3.97 57.84
CA HIS A 142 32.76 4.60 58.46
C HIS A 142 31.96 5.65 57.63
N GLY A 143 30.89 5.20 56.99
CA GLY A 143 29.85 6.07 56.48
C GLY A 143 28.56 5.27 56.22
N LYS A 144 27.45 5.71 56.83
CA LYS A 144 26.11 5.13 56.71
C LYS A 144 25.70 5.07 55.21
N ALA A 145 25.27 3.91 54.76
CA ALA A 145 24.73 3.72 53.40
C ALA A 145 23.43 4.54 53.24
N SER A 146 23.48 5.63 52.50
CA SER A 146 22.30 6.24 51.95
C SER A 146 21.86 5.39 50.74
N VAL A 147 20.70 4.78 50.82
CA VAL A 147 20.06 4.13 49.68
C VAL A 147 19.65 5.20 48.70
N SER A 148 20.56 5.59 47.82
CA SER A 148 20.24 6.38 46.65
C SER A 148 19.41 5.47 45.74
N ALA A 149 18.14 5.81 45.55
CA ALA A 149 17.31 5.19 44.53
C ALA A 149 18.04 5.33 43.18
N LYS A 150 18.58 4.23 42.67
CA LYS A 150 19.14 4.16 41.31
C LYS A 150 18.00 4.56 40.35
N ARG A 151 18.01 5.79 39.88
CA ARG A 151 17.31 6.12 38.64
C ARG A 151 17.91 5.16 37.59
N SER A 152 17.12 4.21 37.16
CA SER A 152 17.48 3.37 36.02
C SER A 152 17.82 4.29 34.87
N ALA A 153 19.05 4.25 34.40
CA ALA A 153 19.42 4.99 33.19
C ALA A 153 18.50 4.56 32.06
N PRO A 154 17.97 5.48 31.25
CA PRO A 154 17.14 5.12 30.11
C PRO A 154 17.92 4.13 29.25
N LEU A 155 17.23 3.07 28.83
CA LEU A 155 17.80 2.08 27.92
C LEU A 155 18.36 2.80 26.68
N PRO A 156 19.55 2.42 26.20
CA PRO A 156 20.10 3.03 24.99
C PRO A 156 19.15 2.76 23.80
N PRO A 157 19.01 3.69 22.87
CA PRO A 157 18.19 3.48 21.69
C PRO A 157 18.71 2.29 20.90
N THR A 158 17.80 1.42 20.48
CA THR A 158 18.12 0.18 19.78
C THR A 158 18.06 0.33 18.27
N HIS A 159 17.36 1.36 17.78
CA HIS A 159 17.10 1.61 16.37
C HIS A 159 17.20 3.08 16.04
N HIS A 160 17.27 3.41 14.75
CA HIS A 160 17.22 4.78 14.27
C HIS A 160 16.52 4.88 12.92
N TYR A 161 16.02 6.09 12.61
CA TYR A 161 15.40 6.45 11.33
C TYR A 161 16.27 7.49 10.63
N TRP A 162 16.50 7.30 9.34
CA TRP A 162 17.04 8.33 8.46
C TRP A 162 15.91 8.95 7.66
N ILE A 163 15.60 10.21 7.94
CA ILE A 163 14.51 10.94 7.29
C ILE A 163 15.11 12.06 6.47
N LYS A 164 14.91 12.02 5.16
CA LYS A 164 15.32 13.10 4.26
C LYS A 164 14.27 14.20 4.31
N LEU A 165 14.65 15.41 4.70
CA LEU A 165 13.79 16.58 4.63
C LEU A 165 13.93 17.21 3.25
N ARG A 166 12.81 17.46 2.59
CA ARG A 166 12.80 18.26 1.36
C ARG A 166 13.05 19.72 1.70
N THR A 167 13.91 20.38 0.94
CA THR A 167 14.02 21.84 0.99
C THR A 167 12.91 22.41 0.13
N PRO A 168 12.12 23.39 0.60
CA PRO A 168 11.18 24.09 -0.25
C PRO A 168 11.96 24.69 -1.42
N GLN A 169 11.67 24.26 -2.63
CA GLN A 169 12.08 25.00 -3.80
C GLN A 169 11.12 26.18 -3.91
N ALA A 170 11.66 27.40 -4.08
CA ALA A 170 10.81 28.59 -4.22
C ALA A 170 9.72 28.29 -5.25
N ALA A 171 8.49 28.19 -4.81
CA ALA A 171 7.35 27.99 -5.69
C ALA A 171 7.29 29.13 -6.69
N PRO A 172 7.04 28.88 -7.97
CA PRO A 172 6.69 29.96 -8.88
C PRO A 172 5.46 30.65 -8.29
N ALA A 173 5.55 31.96 -8.11
CA ALA A 173 4.50 32.77 -7.53
C ALA A 173 3.19 32.52 -8.28
N GLY A 174 2.22 31.84 -7.64
CA GLY A 174 0.89 31.83 -8.18
C GLY A 174 -0.06 30.67 -7.98
N THR A 175 0.26 29.55 -7.29
CA THR A 175 -0.66 28.39 -7.32
C THR A 175 -0.75 27.52 -6.06
N ALA A 176 -0.76 28.07 -4.89
CA ALA A 176 -1.22 27.32 -3.70
C ALA A 176 -2.26 28.16 -2.96
N THR A 177 -3.52 27.78 -3.08
CA THR A 177 -4.58 28.43 -2.30
C THR A 177 -4.53 27.95 -0.85
N PRO A 178 -4.71 28.85 0.14
CA PRO A 178 -4.72 28.52 1.58
C PRO A 178 -5.75 27.44 1.98
N LYS A 179 -6.72 27.14 1.10
CA LYS A 179 -7.74 26.10 1.31
C LYS A 179 -7.19 24.67 1.28
N GLN A 180 -6.14 24.38 0.54
CA GLN A 180 -5.53 23.04 0.49
C GLN A 180 -4.71 22.74 1.77
N MET A 181 -4.17 23.75 2.41
CA MET A 181 -3.44 23.59 3.68
C MET A 181 -4.36 23.34 4.89
N ALA A 182 -5.61 23.83 4.84
CA ALA A 182 -6.58 23.64 5.93
C ALA A 182 -7.22 22.23 5.94
N MET A 183 -7.23 21.51 4.85
CA MET A 183 -7.86 20.18 4.74
C MET A 183 -7.00 19.04 5.31
N LEU A 184 -5.72 19.25 5.58
CA LEU A 184 -4.78 18.26 6.12
C LEU A 184 -4.49 18.47 7.63
N GLY A 185 -5.50 18.89 8.40
CA GLY A 185 -5.41 18.92 9.86
C GLY A 185 -4.56 20.06 10.44
N GLY A 186 -4.68 21.29 9.93
CA GLY A 186 -4.33 22.52 10.65
C GLY A 186 -2.91 22.72 11.21
N ILE A 187 -2.00 21.77 11.00
CA ILE A 187 -0.60 21.88 11.43
C ILE A 187 0.25 22.13 10.19
N GLY A 188 0.41 23.38 9.84
CA GLY A 188 1.39 23.82 8.84
C GLY A 188 2.80 23.53 9.36
N GLY A 189 3.50 22.55 8.76
CA GLY A 189 4.85 22.19 9.16
C GLY A 189 5.20 20.76 8.79
N ARG A 190 6.47 20.40 8.91
CA ARG A 190 6.97 19.04 8.71
C ARG A 190 6.70 18.23 9.96
N VAL A 191 6.03 17.08 9.80
CA VAL A 191 5.64 16.23 10.93
C VAL A 191 6.21 14.83 10.74
N ILE A 192 6.80 14.29 11.79
CA ILE A 192 7.19 12.89 11.89
C ILE A 192 6.29 12.22 12.93
N GLN A 193 5.48 11.29 12.48
CA GLN A 193 4.59 10.50 13.32
C GLN A 193 5.21 9.10 13.51
N PHE A 194 5.28 8.64 14.75
CA PHE A 194 5.76 7.32 15.08
C PHE A 194 4.59 6.43 15.42
N VAL A 195 4.48 5.31 14.70
CA VAL A 195 3.40 4.34 14.86
C VAL A 195 3.98 3.06 15.40
N LYS A 196 3.43 2.59 16.53
CA LYS A 196 3.82 1.36 17.19
C LYS A 196 2.68 0.35 17.20
N ARG A 197 3.04 -0.92 17.13
CA ARG A 197 2.14 -2.04 17.35
C ARG A 197 2.82 -3.10 18.19
N LYS A 198 2.06 -3.77 19.07
CA LYS A 198 2.56 -4.98 19.74
C LYS A 198 2.51 -6.16 18.80
N VAL A 199 3.61 -6.89 18.70
CA VAL A 199 3.64 -8.19 18.05
C VAL A 199 2.96 -9.18 18.98
N LEU A 200 1.84 -9.74 18.55
CA LEU A 200 1.16 -10.79 19.31
C LEU A 200 1.99 -12.07 19.17
N GLY A 201 2.80 -12.33 20.14
CA GLY A 201 3.77 -13.40 20.33
C GLY A 201 3.71 -14.58 19.37
N GLY A 202 4.79 -14.82 18.66
CA GLY A 202 4.98 -15.87 17.68
C GLY A 202 6.03 -15.45 16.66
N LEU A 203 6.37 -16.31 15.75
CA LEU A 203 7.28 -16.03 14.65
C LEU A 203 6.77 -14.82 13.84
N ALA A 204 7.64 -13.90 13.53
CA ALA A 204 7.29 -12.61 12.92
C ALA A 204 6.40 -12.71 11.66
N GLY A 205 6.56 -13.77 10.84
CA GLY A 205 5.75 -14.02 9.66
C GLY A 205 4.28 -14.35 9.97
N ASP A 206 4.02 -15.13 11.02
CA ASP A 206 2.65 -15.49 11.42
C ASP A 206 1.86 -14.28 11.92
N ALA A 207 2.54 -13.35 12.61
CA ALA A 207 1.91 -12.14 13.10
C ALA A 207 1.42 -11.22 11.97
N VAL A 208 2.20 -11.12 10.88
CA VAL A 208 1.83 -10.36 9.68
C VAL A 208 0.59 -10.96 9.01
N TYR A 209 0.63 -12.26 8.79
CA TYR A 209 -0.48 -12.99 8.20
C TYR A 209 -1.76 -12.83 9.03
N LEU A 210 -1.68 -13.00 10.36
CA LEU A 210 -2.81 -12.83 11.26
C LEU A 210 -3.34 -11.40 11.27
N ALA A 211 -2.45 -10.41 11.18
CA ALA A 211 -2.84 -9.01 11.11
C ALA A 211 -3.55 -8.68 9.80
N ALA A 212 -3.01 -9.12 8.67
CA ALA A 212 -3.64 -8.95 7.36
C ALA A 212 -4.98 -9.69 7.31
N LYS A 213 -5.05 -10.91 7.86
CA LYS A 213 -6.28 -11.70 7.96
C LYS A 213 -7.35 -11.00 8.80
N ALA A 214 -6.98 -10.44 9.94
CA ALA A 214 -7.90 -9.68 10.79
C ALA A 214 -8.42 -8.42 10.08
N TRP A 215 -7.52 -7.73 9.36
CA TRP A 215 -7.88 -6.55 8.57
C TRP A 215 -8.84 -6.91 7.43
N GLU A 216 -8.53 -7.91 6.60
CA GLU A 216 -9.40 -8.37 5.52
C GLU A 216 -10.76 -8.84 6.07
N ALA A 217 -10.76 -9.58 7.20
CA ALA A 217 -11.98 -10.02 7.86
C ALA A 217 -12.83 -8.86 8.39
N HIS A 218 -12.25 -7.73 8.73
CA HIS A 218 -12.98 -6.55 9.25
C HIS A 218 -13.43 -5.61 8.13
N TYR A 219 -12.54 -5.24 7.22
CA TYR A 219 -12.76 -4.17 6.23
C TYR A 219 -13.20 -4.67 4.84
N ARG A 220 -13.10 -5.98 4.57
CA ARG A 220 -13.36 -6.57 3.25
C ARG A 220 -14.48 -7.61 3.26
N LYS A 221 -15.55 -7.34 3.99
CA LYS A 221 -16.75 -8.17 4.05
C LYS A 221 -17.83 -7.67 3.09
N PRO A 222 -18.74 -8.55 2.65
CA PRO A 222 -18.65 -10.02 2.70
C PRO A 222 -17.69 -10.56 1.64
N GLN A 223 -17.15 -11.75 1.86
CA GLN A 223 -16.41 -12.54 0.88
C GLN A 223 -17.35 -13.41 0.06
N GLY A 224 -16.90 -13.85 -1.13
CA GLY A 224 -17.70 -14.72 -2.00
C GLY A 224 -18.53 -13.93 -3.02
N PHE A 225 -19.52 -14.62 -3.58
CA PHE A 225 -20.36 -14.05 -4.64
C PHE A 225 -21.41 -13.09 -4.08
N HIS A 226 -21.52 -11.96 -4.73
CA HIS A 226 -22.50 -10.94 -4.39
C HIS A 226 -23.03 -10.27 -5.67
N GLY A 227 -24.16 -9.63 -5.57
CA GLY A 227 -24.77 -8.99 -6.73
C GLY A 227 -26.07 -8.28 -6.37
N GLY A 228 -26.71 -7.77 -7.41
CA GLY A 228 -28.00 -7.09 -7.29
C GLY A 228 -28.58 -6.83 -8.67
N ALA A 229 -29.82 -6.38 -8.72
CA ALA A 229 -30.54 -6.13 -9.97
C ALA A 229 -30.07 -4.87 -10.72
N THR A 230 -29.14 -4.11 -10.17
CA THR A 230 -28.63 -2.86 -10.78
C THR A 230 -27.16 -2.67 -10.43
N ALA A 231 -26.45 -1.86 -11.19
CA ALA A 231 -25.08 -1.45 -10.90
C ALA A 231 -24.95 -0.82 -9.50
N THR A 232 -25.90 -0.02 -9.08
CA THR A 232 -25.92 0.55 -7.70
C THR A 232 -26.00 -0.53 -6.63
N ALA A 233 -26.79 -1.59 -6.85
CA ALA A 233 -26.90 -2.70 -5.92
C ALA A 233 -25.64 -3.58 -5.91
N LEU A 234 -25.00 -3.80 -7.06
CA LEU A 234 -23.71 -4.48 -7.15
C LEU A 234 -22.61 -3.74 -6.36
N LEU A 235 -22.62 -2.41 -6.44
CA LEU A 235 -21.63 -1.53 -5.80
C LEU A 235 -22.02 -1.12 -4.37
N ALA A 236 -23.07 -1.67 -3.80
CA ALA A 236 -23.46 -1.39 -2.41
C ALA A 236 -22.34 -1.82 -1.44
N ASN A 237 -22.21 -1.09 -0.34
CA ASN A 237 -21.22 -1.41 0.71
C ASN A 237 -21.90 -1.42 2.09
N PRO A 238 -22.11 -2.58 2.72
CA PRO A 238 -21.76 -3.92 2.24
C PRO A 238 -22.63 -4.37 1.06
N PRO A 239 -22.07 -5.17 0.12
CA PRO A 239 -22.87 -5.73 -0.97
C PRO A 239 -23.74 -6.88 -0.48
N ALA A 240 -24.85 -7.12 -1.16
CA ALA A 240 -25.72 -8.25 -0.85
C ALA A 240 -25.15 -9.56 -1.41
N PRO A 241 -25.01 -10.63 -0.61
CA PRO A 241 -24.65 -11.94 -1.11
C PRO A 241 -25.69 -12.44 -2.13
N VAL A 242 -25.23 -13.17 -3.15
CA VAL A 242 -26.15 -13.85 -4.07
C VAL A 242 -26.82 -15.00 -3.32
N ALA A 243 -28.13 -14.92 -3.17
CA ALA A 243 -28.89 -15.89 -2.38
C ALA A 243 -28.95 -17.28 -3.07
N ASP A 244 -29.01 -17.31 -4.41
CA ASP A 244 -29.10 -18.54 -5.19
C ASP A 244 -28.28 -18.46 -6.49
N LEU A 245 -27.09 -19.04 -6.46
CA LEU A 245 -26.21 -19.15 -7.63
C LEU A 245 -26.71 -20.15 -8.66
N SER A 246 -27.66 -21.02 -8.32
CA SER A 246 -28.21 -22.00 -9.26
C SER A 246 -28.97 -21.33 -10.43
N SER A 247 -29.46 -20.12 -10.23
CA SER A 247 -30.14 -19.33 -11.26
C SER A 247 -29.22 -18.91 -12.43
N PHE A 248 -27.91 -18.95 -12.23
CA PHE A 248 -26.88 -18.61 -13.24
C PHE A 248 -26.41 -19.81 -14.08
N LYS A 249 -26.82 -21.03 -13.72
CA LYS A 249 -26.41 -22.26 -14.43
C LYS A 249 -26.80 -22.23 -15.90
N ASN A 250 -25.88 -22.66 -16.76
CA ASN A 250 -26.04 -22.74 -18.22
C ASN A 250 -26.44 -21.41 -18.86
N LYS A 251 -26.02 -20.32 -18.25
CA LYS A 251 -26.31 -18.96 -18.73
C LYS A 251 -25.04 -18.11 -18.66
N LYS A 252 -24.85 -17.31 -19.69
CA LYS A 252 -23.75 -16.34 -19.72
C LYS A 252 -23.97 -15.27 -18.64
N THR A 253 -22.97 -15.06 -17.82
CA THR A 253 -23.00 -14.17 -16.65
C THR A 253 -21.80 -13.23 -16.71
N LEU A 254 -22.02 -11.95 -16.37
CA LEU A 254 -20.93 -11.00 -16.20
C LEU A 254 -20.40 -11.05 -14.77
N LEU A 255 -19.09 -11.24 -14.64
CA LEU A 255 -18.39 -11.37 -13.37
C LEU A 255 -17.39 -10.22 -13.18
N PHE A 256 -17.47 -9.53 -12.04
CA PHE A 256 -16.53 -8.52 -11.62
C PHE A 256 -15.52 -9.10 -10.60
N ILE A 257 -14.22 -8.98 -10.88
CA ILE A 257 -13.14 -9.45 -9.99
C ILE A 257 -12.21 -8.28 -9.64
N HIS A 258 -12.17 -7.91 -8.37
CA HIS A 258 -11.39 -6.78 -7.87
C HIS A 258 -9.92 -7.11 -7.63
N GLY A 259 -9.09 -6.06 -7.46
CA GLY A 259 -7.65 -6.15 -7.19
C GLY A 259 -7.25 -6.14 -5.72
N THR A 260 -5.95 -6.03 -5.50
CA THR A 260 -5.31 -6.04 -4.18
C THR A 260 -5.90 -4.97 -3.25
N SER A 261 -6.12 -5.36 -1.99
CA SER A 261 -6.62 -4.49 -0.91
C SER A 261 -7.92 -3.75 -1.24
N SER A 262 -8.76 -4.31 -2.10
CA SER A 262 -10.04 -3.74 -2.52
C SER A 262 -11.21 -4.71 -2.29
N ASN A 263 -12.35 -4.37 -2.84
CA ASN A 263 -13.54 -5.18 -3.02
C ASN A 263 -14.26 -4.67 -4.29
N THR A 264 -15.31 -5.33 -4.72
CA THR A 264 -16.04 -4.93 -5.93
C THR A 264 -16.56 -3.50 -5.84
N SER A 265 -17.14 -3.10 -4.70
CA SER A 265 -17.64 -1.73 -4.51
C SER A 265 -16.54 -0.68 -4.64
N GLY A 266 -15.35 -0.93 -4.10
CA GLY A 266 -14.23 0.00 -4.15
C GLY A 266 -13.55 0.05 -5.51
N ALA A 267 -13.24 -1.12 -6.09
CA ALA A 267 -12.52 -1.19 -7.37
C ALA A 267 -13.34 -0.57 -8.52
N PHE A 268 -14.63 -0.84 -8.55
CA PHE A 268 -15.51 -0.45 -9.66
C PHE A 268 -16.44 0.71 -9.33
N ALA A 269 -16.17 1.47 -8.26
CA ALA A 269 -16.99 2.60 -7.81
C ALA A 269 -17.31 3.62 -8.92
N GLY A 270 -16.39 3.81 -9.85
CA GLY A 270 -16.54 4.70 -11.00
C GLY A 270 -17.75 4.38 -11.88
N LEU A 271 -18.18 3.11 -11.95
CA LEU A 271 -19.37 2.71 -12.72
C LEU A 271 -20.64 3.50 -12.31
N SER A 272 -20.72 3.93 -11.05
CA SER A 272 -21.84 4.75 -10.57
C SER A 272 -21.99 6.08 -11.30
N GLN A 273 -20.92 6.58 -11.92
CA GLN A 273 -20.92 7.82 -12.71
C GLN A 273 -21.32 7.58 -14.18
N PHE A 274 -21.35 6.32 -14.60
CA PHE A 274 -21.64 5.91 -15.99
C PHE A 274 -22.89 5.03 -16.05
N SER A 275 -24.04 5.59 -15.65
CA SER A 275 -25.30 4.84 -15.55
C SER A 275 -25.72 4.17 -16.85
N GLN A 276 -25.43 4.78 -18.01
CA GLN A 276 -25.72 4.19 -19.31
C GLN A 276 -24.89 2.91 -19.55
N ALA A 277 -23.61 2.93 -19.22
CA ALA A 277 -22.76 1.73 -19.32
C ALA A 277 -23.27 0.65 -18.37
N GLY A 278 -23.58 1.01 -17.12
CA GLY A 278 -24.16 0.07 -16.16
C GLY A 278 -25.46 -0.57 -16.66
N ASN A 279 -26.41 0.21 -17.15
CA ASN A 279 -27.66 -0.29 -17.69
C ASN A 279 -27.44 -1.23 -18.88
N HIS A 280 -26.57 -0.85 -19.80
CA HIS A 280 -26.25 -1.66 -20.99
C HIS A 280 -25.65 -3.04 -20.60
N LEU A 281 -24.73 -3.07 -19.61
CA LEU A 281 -24.20 -4.34 -19.10
C LEU A 281 -25.32 -5.21 -18.50
N TYR A 282 -26.22 -4.62 -17.70
CA TYR A 282 -27.31 -5.38 -17.11
C TYR A 282 -28.33 -5.88 -18.15
N GLU A 283 -28.60 -5.12 -19.19
CA GLU A 283 -29.45 -5.52 -20.31
C GLU A 283 -28.82 -6.66 -21.11
N ASN A 284 -27.53 -6.55 -21.50
CA ASN A 284 -26.83 -7.55 -22.30
C ASN A 284 -26.72 -8.92 -21.59
N TYR A 285 -26.59 -8.92 -20.27
CA TYR A 285 -26.51 -10.13 -19.47
C TYR A 285 -27.83 -10.50 -18.81
N GLU A 286 -28.96 -9.88 -19.19
CA GLU A 286 -30.31 -10.16 -18.63
C GLU A 286 -30.31 -10.13 -17.09
N ASN A 287 -29.68 -9.13 -16.50
CA ASN A 287 -29.46 -8.94 -15.07
C ASN A 287 -28.58 -10.01 -14.37
N ARG A 288 -27.87 -10.86 -15.14
CA ARG A 288 -26.89 -11.79 -14.59
C ARG A 288 -25.53 -11.13 -14.46
N VAL A 289 -25.42 -10.22 -13.50
CA VAL A 289 -24.21 -9.47 -13.18
C VAL A 289 -23.88 -9.68 -11.72
N ILE A 290 -22.71 -10.23 -11.45
CA ILE A 290 -22.25 -10.55 -10.09
C ILE A 290 -20.80 -10.10 -9.88
N GLY A 291 -20.42 -9.95 -8.63
CA GLY A 291 -19.04 -9.73 -8.21
C GLY A 291 -18.55 -10.89 -7.35
N PHE A 292 -17.25 -11.09 -7.33
CA PHE A 292 -16.59 -12.02 -6.43
C PHE A 292 -15.61 -11.28 -5.55
N ASN A 293 -15.93 -11.14 -4.26
CA ASN A 293 -15.02 -10.59 -3.26
C ASN A 293 -14.15 -11.71 -2.69
N HIS A 294 -12.85 -11.46 -2.64
CA HIS A 294 -11.86 -12.45 -2.24
C HIS A 294 -10.75 -11.83 -1.40
N HIS A 295 -10.05 -12.66 -0.63
CA HIS A 295 -8.90 -12.24 0.15
C HIS A 295 -7.71 -11.97 -0.77
N THR A 296 -7.14 -10.78 -0.70
CA THR A 296 -6.10 -10.33 -1.64
C THR A 296 -4.70 -10.29 -1.06
N LEU A 297 -4.58 -10.28 0.26
CA LEU A 297 -3.31 -10.29 0.98
C LEU A 297 -2.98 -11.68 1.54
N THR A 298 -3.96 -12.33 2.17
CA THR A 298 -3.75 -13.56 2.94
C THR A 298 -3.99 -14.85 2.17
N LYS A 299 -4.50 -14.76 0.95
CA LYS A 299 -4.66 -15.90 0.04
C LYS A 299 -3.98 -15.65 -1.29
N SER A 300 -3.32 -16.68 -1.81
CA SER A 300 -2.82 -16.69 -3.18
C SER A 300 -3.96 -16.64 -4.19
N VAL A 301 -3.66 -16.34 -5.45
CA VAL A 301 -4.62 -16.40 -6.56
C VAL A 301 -5.20 -17.81 -6.68
N ALA A 302 -4.36 -18.83 -6.56
CA ALA A 302 -4.79 -20.23 -6.62
C ALA A 302 -5.75 -20.59 -5.48
N GLN A 303 -5.49 -20.12 -4.24
CA GLN A 303 -6.40 -20.31 -3.11
C GLN A 303 -7.74 -19.58 -3.32
N ASN A 304 -7.73 -18.39 -3.92
CA ASN A 304 -8.95 -17.67 -4.28
C ASN A 304 -9.71 -18.35 -5.41
N ALA A 305 -9.02 -18.99 -6.37
CA ALA A 305 -9.67 -19.79 -7.40
C ALA A 305 -10.35 -21.04 -6.79
N ILE A 306 -9.72 -21.67 -5.81
CA ILE A 306 -10.34 -22.75 -5.03
C ILE A 306 -11.62 -22.28 -4.33
N ASP A 307 -11.55 -21.14 -3.61
CA ASP A 307 -12.74 -20.55 -2.96
C ASP A 307 -13.85 -20.23 -3.96
N PHE A 308 -13.49 -19.81 -5.17
CA PHE A 308 -14.43 -19.56 -6.26
C PHE A 308 -15.17 -20.84 -6.65
N TYR A 309 -14.46 -21.93 -6.88
CA TYR A 309 -15.04 -23.23 -7.21
C TYR A 309 -15.91 -23.77 -6.08
N ASP A 310 -15.42 -23.70 -4.83
CA ASP A 310 -16.13 -24.19 -3.64
C ASP A 310 -17.38 -23.37 -3.32
N GLY A 311 -17.45 -22.12 -3.78
CA GLY A 311 -18.61 -21.26 -3.66
C GLY A 311 -19.72 -21.55 -4.68
N LEU A 312 -19.47 -22.37 -5.71
CA LEU A 312 -20.45 -22.66 -6.76
C LEU A 312 -21.21 -23.97 -6.47
N PRO A 313 -22.55 -23.97 -6.51
CA PRO A 313 -23.34 -25.20 -6.55
C PRO A 313 -23.03 -26.03 -7.79
N GLU A 314 -23.27 -27.35 -7.72
CA GLU A 314 -23.16 -28.23 -8.88
C GLU A 314 -23.88 -27.65 -10.11
N GLY A 315 -23.19 -27.56 -11.27
CA GLY A 315 -23.71 -27.02 -12.53
C GLY A 315 -22.61 -26.53 -13.45
N ALA A 316 -23.00 -26.13 -14.66
CA ALA A 316 -22.11 -25.46 -15.60
C ALA A 316 -22.35 -23.95 -15.55
N TYR A 317 -21.27 -23.19 -15.49
CA TYR A 317 -21.26 -21.73 -15.39
C TYR A 317 -20.38 -21.14 -16.47
N GLU A 318 -20.88 -20.12 -17.15
CA GLU A 318 -20.19 -19.42 -18.23
C GLU A 318 -20.07 -17.93 -17.86
N PHE A 319 -18.85 -17.40 -17.87
CA PHE A 319 -18.58 -16.04 -17.47
C PHE A 319 -17.82 -15.25 -18.53
N ASP A 320 -18.25 -14.00 -18.76
CA ASP A 320 -17.38 -12.92 -19.21
C ASP A 320 -16.91 -12.15 -17.97
N VAL A 321 -15.65 -11.73 -17.95
CA VAL A 321 -15.03 -11.14 -16.75
C VAL A 321 -14.56 -9.73 -17.00
N ILE A 322 -14.90 -8.81 -16.10
CA ILE A 322 -14.24 -7.51 -15.94
C ILE A 322 -13.36 -7.59 -14.70
N SER A 323 -12.07 -7.43 -14.87
CA SER A 323 -11.09 -7.55 -13.79
C SER A 323 -10.29 -6.27 -13.60
N HIS A 324 -9.83 -6.06 -12.36
CA HIS A 324 -8.92 -4.98 -12.02
C HIS A 324 -7.67 -5.54 -11.35
N SER A 325 -6.48 -5.09 -11.81
CA SER A 325 -5.21 -5.40 -11.13
C SER A 325 -5.01 -6.91 -10.94
N ARG A 326 -4.64 -7.36 -9.74
CA ARG A 326 -4.49 -8.78 -9.36
C ARG A 326 -5.74 -9.63 -9.68
N GLY A 327 -6.93 -9.01 -9.75
CA GLY A 327 -8.15 -9.72 -10.16
C GLY A 327 -8.08 -10.31 -11.56
N GLY A 328 -7.27 -9.72 -12.45
CA GLY A 328 -7.00 -10.28 -13.78
C GLY A 328 -6.21 -11.58 -13.72
N LEU A 329 -5.25 -11.70 -12.79
CA LEU A 329 -4.54 -12.96 -12.57
C LEU A 329 -5.49 -14.05 -12.08
N LEU A 330 -6.46 -13.73 -11.23
CA LEU A 330 -7.49 -14.68 -10.81
C LEU A 330 -8.40 -15.09 -11.97
N ALA A 331 -8.82 -14.14 -12.81
CA ALA A 331 -9.62 -14.44 -14.01
C ALA A 331 -8.87 -15.38 -14.98
N ARG A 332 -7.58 -15.11 -15.18
CA ARG A 332 -6.70 -15.98 -16.00
C ARG A 332 -6.53 -17.37 -15.38
N ALA A 333 -6.28 -17.43 -14.08
CA ALA A 333 -6.14 -18.72 -13.40
C ALA A 333 -7.41 -19.59 -13.52
N LEU A 334 -8.59 -18.99 -13.38
CA LEU A 334 -9.87 -19.68 -13.59
C LEU A 334 -10.09 -20.14 -15.03
N LYS A 335 -9.51 -19.47 -16.03
CA LYS A 335 -9.62 -19.81 -17.44
C LYS A 335 -8.57 -20.83 -17.89
N GLU A 336 -7.33 -20.63 -17.48
CA GLU A 336 -6.15 -21.25 -18.09
C GLU A 336 -5.65 -22.47 -17.31
N LEU A 337 -5.87 -22.52 -15.98
CA LEU A 337 -5.33 -23.57 -15.13
C LEU A 337 -6.38 -24.65 -14.83
N ALA A 338 -5.95 -25.89 -14.95
CA ALA A 338 -6.76 -27.02 -14.53
C ALA A 338 -6.89 -27.05 -12.98
N PRO A 339 -7.99 -27.61 -12.43
CA PRO A 339 -8.16 -27.74 -10.99
C PRO A 339 -6.98 -28.39 -10.24
N ALA A 340 -6.30 -29.36 -10.87
CA ALA A 340 -5.12 -29.99 -10.27
C ALA A 340 -3.93 -29.03 -10.15
N GLN A 341 -3.71 -28.14 -11.13
CA GLN A 341 -2.66 -27.12 -11.09
C GLN A 341 -2.98 -26.06 -10.00
N LEU A 342 -4.26 -25.67 -9.89
CA LEU A 342 -4.69 -24.77 -8.81
C LEU A 342 -4.44 -25.40 -7.43
N ALA A 343 -4.72 -26.68 -7.26
CA ALA A 343 -4.47 -27.40 -6.01
C ALA A 343 -2.96 -27.43 -5.64
N GLU A 344 -2.10 -27.63 -6.62
CA GLU A 344 -0.65 -27.63 -6.44
C GLU A 344 -0.13 -26.23 -6.08
N LEU A 345 -0.50 -25.20 -6.85
CA LEU A 345 -0.12 -23.80 -6.58
C LEU A 345 -0.66 -23.26 -5.24
N ALA A 346 -1.80 -23.78 -4.79
CA ALA A 346 -2.40 -23.40 -3.51
C ALA A 346 -1.80 -24.15 -2.30
N ASP A 347 -0.85 -25.07 -2.52
CA ASP A 347 -0.36 -26.01 -1.50
C ASP A 347 -1.49 -26.85 -0.86
N GLN A 348 -2.48 -27.24 -1.67
CA GLN A 348 -3.64 -28.04 -1.28
C GLN A 348 -3.81 -29.27 -2.20
N PRO A 349 -2.84 -30.17 -2.31
CA PRO A 349 -2.84 -31.24 -3.29
C PRO A 349 -4.00 -32.26 -3.11
N ALA A 350 -4.62 -32.26 -1.94
CA ALA A 350 -5.80 -33.09 -1.69
C ALA A 350 -7.11 -32.46 -2.19
N TRP A 351 -7.13 -31.16 -2.50
CA TRP A 351 -8.32 -30.49 -3.00
C TRP A 351 -8.67 -30.97 -4.42
N LYS A 352 -9.95 -31.08 -4.67
CA LYS A 352 -10.51 -31.38 -5.99
C LYS A 352 -11.70 -30.47 -6.21
N ALA A 353 -11.86 -29.98 -7.43
CA ALA A 353 -13.05 -29.21 -7.76
C ALA A 353 -14.33 -29.98 -7.38
N PRO A 354 -15.33 -29.29 -6.83
CA PRO A 354 -16.58 -29.94 -6.46
C PRO A 354 -17.19 -30.72 -7.63
N SER A 355 -17.68 -31.92 -7.33
CA SER A 355 -18.24 -32.81 -8.37
C SER A 355 -19.38 -32.09 -9.10
N GLY A 356 -19.37 -32.17 -10.43
CA GLY A 356 -20.39 -31.57 -11.29
C GLY A 356 -20.28 -30.06 -11.50
N VAL A 357 -19.33 -29.36 -10.84
CA VAL A 357 -19.06 -27.95 -11.11
C VAL A 357 -18.16 -27.83 -12.35
N LYS A 358 -18.63 -27.07 -13.33
CA LYS A 358 -17.86 -26.72 -14.54
C LYS A 358 -17.85 -25.21 -14.68
N VAL A 359 -16.67 -24.62 -14.81
CA VAL A 359 -16.47 -23.18 -15.01
C VAL A 359 -15.86 -22.97 -16.38
N GLN A 360 -16.47 -22.10 -17.17
CA GLN A 360 -15.96 -21.64 -18.45
C GLN A 360 -15.85 -20.10 -18.38
N ILE A 361 -14.66 -19.59 -18.67
CA ILE A 361 -14.44 -18.16 -18.83
C ILE A 361 -14.27 -17.89 -20.32
N ASP A 362 -15.14 -17.05 -20.89
CA ASP A 362 -15.07 -16.70 -22.30
C ASP A 362 -14.18 -15.47 -22.52
N LYS A 363 -14.68 -14.28 -22.27
CA LYS A 363 -13.95 -13.03 -22.47
C LYS A 363 -13.40 -12.51 -21.13
N ILE A 364 -12.19 -11.97 -21.15
CA ILE A 364 -11.58 -11.33 -19.99
C ILE A 364 -11.13 -9.92 -20.37
N MET A 365 -11.66 -8.93 -19.66
CA MET A 365 -11.18 -7.56 -19.69
C MET A 365 -10.15 -7.37 -18.57
N LEU A 366 -8.90 -7.20 -18.94
CA LEU A 366 -7.75 -6.98 -18.06
C LEU A 366 -7.54 -5.46 -17.90
N VAL A 367 -7.85 -4.90 -16.74
CA VAL A 367 -7.66 -3.46 -16.48
C VAL A 367 -6.54 -3.29 -15.46
N GLY A 368 -5.40 -2.76 -15.88
CA GLY A 368 -4.22 -2.60 -15.03
C GLY A 368 -3.72 -3.92 -14.43
N THR A 369 -3.81 -5.04 -15.15
CA THR A 369 -3.43 -6.37 -14.64
C THR A 369 -1.93 -6.59 -14.76
N PRO A 370 -1.24 -7.07 -13.71
CA PRO A 370 0.20 -7.34 -13.75
C PRO A 370 0.52 -8.72 -14.35
N ASP A 371 0.24 -8.94 -15.65
CA ASP A 371 0.42 -10.24 -16.32
C ASP A 371 1.88 -10.68 -16.44
N ILE A 372 2.82 -9.75 -16.39
CA ILE A 372 4.27 -10.02 -16.29
C ILE A 372 4.81 -9.73 -14.89
N GLY A 373 3.92 -9.49 -13.92
CA GLY A 373 4.27 -9.10 -12.56
C GLY A 373 4.48 -7.60 -12.40
N THR A 374 4.90 -7.22 -11.20
CA THR A 374 5.23 -5.84 -10.88
C THR A 374 6.48 -5.76 -10.00
N PRO A 375 7.40 -4.81 -10.25
CA PRO A 375 8.56 -4.58 -9.38
C PRO A 375 8.17 -4.23 -7.94
N LEU A 376 6.92 -3.83 -7.72
CA LEU A 376 6.40 -3.56 -6.37
C LEU A 376 6.23 -4.82 -5.53
N ALA A 377 6.18 -5.98 -6.15
CA ALA A 377 6.11 -7.26 -5.45
C ALA A 377 7.50 -7.90 -5.20
N ASP A 378 8.61 -7.28 -5.69
CA ASP A 378 9.96 -7.73 -5.37
C ASP A 378 10.23 -7.58 -3.86
N PRO A 379 10.53 -8.68 -3.17
CA PRO A 379 10.82 -8.67 -1.74
C PRO A 379 11.88 -7.68 -1.30
N ASN A 380 12.89 -7.44 -2.11
CA ASN A 380 14.01 -6.57 -1.77
C ASN A 380 13.66 -5.07 -1.86
N ASP A 381 12.75 -4.71 -2.73
CA ASP A 381 12.38 -3.33 -3.00
C ASP A 381 10.98 -2.93 -2.47
N LEU A 382 10.15 -3.86 -2.08
CA LEU A 382 8.77 -3.63 -1.62
C LEU A 382 8.65 -2.58 -0.50
N PRO A 383 9.48 -2.55 0.56
CA PRO A 383 9.39 -1.49 1.57
C PRO A 383 9.60 -0.09 0.99
N LYS A 384 10.51 0.05 0.04
CA LYS A 384 10.77 1.32 -0.67
C LYS A 384 9.62 1.67 -1.61
N ALA A 385 9.12 0.68 -2.32
CA ALA A 385 8.01 0.80 -3.24
C ALA A 385 6.73 1.27 -2.53
N VAL A 386 6.35 0.61 -1.44
CA VAL A 386 5.18 0.99 -0.62
C VAL A 386 5.34 2.39 -0.04
N SER A 387 6.53 2.76 0.45
CA SER A 387 6.82 4.11 0.92
C SER A 387 6.62 5.16 -0.18
N ARG A 388 7.05 4.89 -1.40
CA ARG A 388 6.91 5.79 -2.55
C ARG A 388 5.47 5.93 -3.00
N LEU A 389 4.75 4.81 -3.08
CA LEU A 389 3.32 4.82 -3.41
C LEU A 389 2.49 5.57 -2.37
N ALA A 390 2.76 5.38 -1.08
CA ALA A 390 2.10 6.14 -0.03
C ALA A 390 2.33 7.64 -0.18
N SER A 391 3.54 8.05 -0.58
CA SER A 391 3.86 9.46 -0.87
C SER A 391 3.04 10.02 -2.03
N ILE A 392 2.86 9.22 -3.09
CA ILE A 392 2.09 9.59 -4.27
C ILE A 392 0.61 9.67 -3.94
N LEU A 393 0.05 8.62 -3.36
CA LEU A 393 -1.38 8.56 -3.03
C LEU A 393 -1.81 9.66 -2.06
N SER A 394 -0.92 10.05 -1.14
CA SER A 394 -1.19 11.18 -0.24
C SER A 394 -1.28 12.54 -0.95
N SER A 395 -0.75 12.63 -2.18
CA SER A 395 -0.77 13.86 -2.99
C SER A 395 -2.07 13.99 -3.81
N PHE A 396 -2.86 12.92 -3.93
CA PHE A 396 -4.16 12.97 -4.58
C PHE A 396 -5.23 13.43 -3.57
N SER A 397 -5.99 14.44 -3.93
CA SER A 397 -7.11 14.91 -3.13
C SER A 397 -8.34 14.04 -3.36
N GLN A 398 -8.75 13.32 -2.31
CA GLN A 398 -10.09 12.74 -2.06
C GLN A 398 -10.47 11.33 -2.55
N GLY A 399 -11.05 10.56 -1.65
CA GLY A 399 -11.86 9.35 -1.86
C GLY A 399 -11.07 8.11 -2.28
N VAL A 400 -10.62 8.05 -3.50
CA VAL A 400 -9.88 6.91 -4.07
C VAL A 400 -8.49 6.77 -3.44
N ALA A 401 -7.83 7.90 -3.19
CA ALA A 401 -6.52 7.92 -2.54
C ALA A 401 -6.57 7.44 -1.08
N GLU A 402 -7.67 7.69 -0.36
CA GLU A 402 -7.84 7.24 1.02
C GLU A 402 -7.87 5.72 1.14
N ILE A 403 -8.62 5.06 0.25
CA ILE A 403 -8.71 3.58 0.20
C ILE A 403 -7.33 2.98 -0.12
N GLY A 404 -6.61 3.57 -1.09
CA GLY A 404 -5.28 3.12 -1.46
C GLY A 404 -4.24 3.32 -0.35
N LEU A 405 -4.29 4.42 0.37
CA LEU A 405 -3.34 4.72 1.45
C LEU A 405 -3.50 3.75 2.64
N GLY A 406 -4.72 3.45 3.07
CA GLY A 406 -4.99 2.48 4.13
C GLY A 406 -4.44 1.10 3.78
N ALA A 407 -4.66 0.65 2.54
CA ALA A 407 -4.12 -0.60 2.03
C ALA A 407 -2.58 -0.64 2.06
N LEU A 408 -1.92 0.42 1.58
CA LEU A 408 -0.46 0.52 1.59
C LEU A 408 0.11 0.54 3.00
N LEU A 409 -0.52 1.22 3.93
CA LEU A 409 -0.10 1.23 5.34
C LEU A 409 -0.25 -0.14 5.99
N THR A 410 -1.29 -0.91 5.63
CA THR A 410 -1.48 -2.29 6.07
C THR A 410 -0.35 -3.19 5.56
N ILE A 411 -0.05 -3.11 4.26
CA ILE A 411 1.04 -3.85 3.62
C ILE A 411 2.37 -3.47 4.29
N PHE A 412 2.63 -2.17 4.46
CA PHE A 412 3.86 -1.69 5.07
C PHE A 412 4.01 -2.13 6.53
N GLY A 413 2.93 -2.03 7.30
CA GLY A 413 2.88 -2.54 8.68
C GLY A 413 3.19 -4.04 8.73
N GLY A 414 2.64 -4.81 7.82
CA GLY A 414 2.90 -6.22 7.66
C GLY A 414 4.38 -6.54 7.37
N ILE A 415 4.99 -5.83 6.43
CA ILE A 415 6.41 -5.98 6.08
C ILE A 415 7.32 -5.67 7.27
N VAL A 416 6.99 -4.64 8.04
CA VAL A 416 7.73 -4.26 9.25
C VAL A 416 7.70 -5.37 10.30
N GLU A 417 6.58 -6.08 10.41
CA GLU A 417 6.36 -7.12 11.41
C GLU A 417 7.06 -8.45 11.08
N GLY A 418 7.16 -8.85 9.82
CA GLY A 418 7.62 -10.21 9.54
C GLY A 418 8.14 -10.53 8.16
N GLY A 419 8.23 -9.54 7.29
CA GLY A 419 8.68 -9.78 5.91
C GLY A 419 7.56 -10.19 4.96
N ILE A 420 7.93 -10.30 3.69
CA ILE A 420 7.00 -10.43 2.54
C ILE A 420 6.44 -11.83 2.39
N GLY A 421 7.22 -12.86 2.72
CA GLY A 421 6.83 -14.27 2.61
C GLY A 421 5.60 -14.66 3.45
N ALA A 422 5.04 -13.72 4.21
CA ALA A 422 3.83 -13.91 4.97
C ALA A 422 2.55 -13.47 4.24
N LEU A 423 2.66 -12.89 3.04
CA LEU A 423 1.52 -12.35 2.28
C LEU A 423 1.45 -12.99 0.88
N PRO A 424 0.93 -14.22 0.78
CA PRO A 424 0.91 -14.98 -0.47
C PRO A 424 0.18 -14.24 -1.60
N GLY A 425 -0.77 -13.36 -1.26
CA GLY A 425 -1.46 -12.54 -2.25
C GLY A 425 -0.57 -11.50 -2.95
N LEU A 426 0.54 -11.11 -2.35
CA LEU A 426 1.52 -10.21 -2.97
C LEU A 426 2.59 -11.00 -3.73
N GLU A 427 3.00 -12.17 -3.22
CA GLU A 427 3.98 -13.04 -3.89
C GLU A 427 3.55 -13.45 -5.29
N ASP A 428 2.26 -13.63 -5.53
CA ASP A 428 1.70 -13.97 -6.85
C ASP A 428 2.04 -12.93 -7.94
N MET A 429 2.28 -11.69 -7.55
CA MET A 429 2.61 -10.59 -8.48
C MET A 429 4.11 -10.38 -8.66
N ASP A 430 4.97 -11.14 -7.98
CA ASP A 430 6.41 -11.17 -8.26
C ASP A 430 6.63 -11.74 -9.66
N PRO A 431 7.39 -11.06 -10.55
CA PRO A 431 7.69 -11.58 -11.89
C PRO A 431 8.22 -13.00 -11.94
N GLY A 432 8.87 -13.47 -10.87
CA GLY A 432 9.39 -14.84 -10.74
C GLY A 432 8.44 -15.80 -10.01
N SER A 433 7.22 -15.42 -9.68
CA SER A 433 6.30 -16.26 -8.92
C SER A 433 5.91 -17.53 -9.67
N PRO A 434 5.70 -18.65 -8.96
CA PRO A 434 5.22 -19.89 -9.56
C PRO A 434 3.92 -19.70 -10.35
N LEU A 435 3.02 -18.85 -9.88
CA LEU A 435 1.76 -18.54 -10.57
C LEU A 435 2.01 -17.91 -11.93
N LEU A 436 2.84 -16.87 -12.00
CA LEU A 436 3.11 -16.18 -13.28
C LEU A 436 3.89 -17.06 -14.26
N VAL A 437 4.81 -17.89 -13.75
CA VAL A 437 5.49 -18.89 -14.58
C VAL A 437 4.49 -19.85 -15.19
N GLU A 438 3.55 -20.37 -14.42
CA GLU A 438 2.53 -21.30 -14.89
C GLU A 438 1.57 -20.63 -15.88
N LEU A 439 1.04 -19.45 -15.56
CA LEU A 439 0.15 -18.67 -16.43
C LEU A 439 0.82 -18.26 -17.75
N ASN A 440 2.13 -18.04 -17.78
CA ASN A 440 2.83 -17.56 -18.97
C ASN A 440 3.51 -18.66 -19.77
N THR A 441 3.26 -19.94 -19.48
CA THR A 441 3.90 -21.08 -20.16
C THR A 441 3.13 -21.57 -21.40
N PRO A 442 1.78 -21.72 -21.42
CA PRO A 442 1.07 -22.28 -22.55
C PRO A 442 0.84 -21.27 -23.69
N PRO A 443 0.60 -21.75 -24.93
CA PRO A 443 0.19 -20.87 -26.01
C PRO A 443 -1.18 -20.27 -25.70
N LEU A 444 -1.29 -18.94 -25.85
CA LEU A 444 -2.51 -18.18 -25.65
C LEU A 444 -3.35 -18.13 -26.91
N ASN A 445 -4.69 -18.18 -26.76
CA ASN A 445 -5.59 -17.67 -27.78
C ASN A 445 -5.95 -16.21 -27.47
N PRO A 446 -5.38 -15.22 -28.15
CA PRO A 446 -5.58 -13.82 -27.82
C PRO A 446 -7.02 -13.34 -28.00
N ALA A 447 -7.86 -14.08 -28.74
CA ALA A 447 -9.24 -13.68 -29.03
C ALA A 447 -10.13 -13.50 -27.79
N PHE A 448 -9.71 -14.01 -26.63
CA PHE A 448 -10.47 -13.95 -25.39
C PHE A 448 -10.04 -12.84 -24.43
N TYR A 449 -8.97 -12.10 -24.76
CA TYR A 449 -8.36 -11.15 -23.84
C TYR A 449 -8.41 -9.74 -24.42
N PHE A 450 -8.77 -8.80 -23.57
CA PHE A 450 -8.81 -7.37 -23.87
C PHE A 450 -8.14 -6.59 -22.75
N GLY A 451 -7.42 -5.53 -23.10
CA GLY A 451 -6.63 -4.75 -22.14
C GLY A 451 -7.05 -3.30 -22.03
N VAL A 452 -6.95 -2.74 -20.84
CA VAL A 452 -6.89 -1.30 -20.61
C VAL A 452 -5.67 -0.99 -19.75
N GLU A 453 -4.77 -0.20 -20.29
CA GLU A 453 -3.48 0.14 -19.66
C GLU A 453 -3.26 1.65 -19.64
N ALA A 454 -2.30 2.11 -18.86
CA ALA A 454 -1.94 3.52 -18.80
C ALA A 454 -0.42 3.71 -18.69
N ASP A 455 0.06 4.77 -19.31
CA ASP A 455 1.36 5.36 -19.07
C ASP A 455 1.15 6.67 -18.32
N TYR A 456 1.27 6.62 -16.99
CA TYR A 456 1.00 7.77 -16.16
C TYR A 456 2.23 8.65 -15.97
N HIS A 457 2.15 9.87 -16.46
CA HIS A 457 3.16 10.89 -16.17
C HIS A 457 2.53 12.04 -15.36
N PRO A 458 2.97 12.22 -14.13
CA PRO A 458 2.45 13.29 -13.28
C PRO A 458 2.89 14.66 -13.78
N SER A 459 2.03 15.66 -13.58
CA SER A 459 2.31 17.06 -13.86
C SER A 459 2.40 17.89 -12.58
N GLY A 460 3.10 19.04 -12.63
CA GLY A 460 3.18 19.98 -11.52
C GLY A 460 3.97 19.46 -10.30
N GLY A 461 3.52 19.77 -9.10
CA GLY A 461 4.17 19.37 -7.84
C GLY A 461 4.25 17.86 -7.63
N LEU A 462 3.31 17.11 -8.19
CA LEU A 462 3.31 15.65 -8.15
C LEU A 462 4.43 15.05 -9.00
N LYS A 463 4.74 15.63 -10.17
CA LYS A 463 5.90 15.24 -10.98
C LYS A 463 7.18 15.32 -10.17
N GLN A 464 7.38 16.41 -9.46
CA GLN A 464 8.55 16.61 -8.63
C GLN A 464 8.60 15.64 -7.43
N ALA A 465 7.42 15.28 -6.88
CA ALA A 465 7.33 14.29 -5.81
C ALA A 465 7.75 12.89 -6.30
N ILE A 466 7.30 12.48 -7.47
CA ILE A 466 7.63 11.19 -8.09
C ILE A 466 9.11 11.15 -8.48
N GLU A 467 9.63 12.16 -9.17
CA GLU A 467 11.04 12.27 -9.53
C GLU A 467 11.95 12.24 -8.29
N ASN A 468 11.59 12.93 -7.23
CA ASN A 468 12.35 12.96 -5.99
C ASN A 468 12.29 11.65 -5.20
N ASN A 469 11.23 10.87 -5.34
CA ASN A 469 11.06 9.58 -4.68
C ASN A 469 11.57 8.39 -5.53
N GLY A 470 11.96 8.65 -6.79
CA GLY A 470 12.56 7.65 -7.67
C GLY A 470 11.61 6.52 -8.06
N VAL A 471 10.32 6.81 -8.26
CA VAL A 471 9.34 5.81 -8.74
C VAL A 471 9.74 5.29 -10.10
N ASP A 472 10.14 6.18 -11.02
CA ASP A 472 10.63 5.78 -12.34
C ASP A 472 11.83 4.83 -12.27
N ALA A 473 12.63 4.93 -11.21
CA ALA A 473 13.76 4.01 -11.01
C ALA A 473 13.31 2.61 -10.58
N LEU A 474 12.11 2.43 -10.00
CA LEU A 474 11.57 1.10 -9.70
C LEU A 474 11.19 0.35 -10.98
N PHE A 475 10.65 1.06 -11.94
CA PHE A 475 10.25 0.50 -13.23
C PHE A 475 11.36 0.55 -14.28
N LEU A 476 12.60 0.87 -13.87
CA LEU A 476 13.78 0.94 -14.76
C LEU A 476 13.58 1.83 -16.00
N GLY A 477 12.68 2.82 -15.90
CA GLY A 477 12.29 3.69 -17.00
C GLY A 477 11.23 3.12 -17.94
N GLU A 478 10.62 1.99 -17.59
CA GLU A 478 9.45 1.46 -18.31
C GLU A 478 8.21 2.31 -18.06
N LEU A 479 7.36 2.40 -19.08
CA LEU A 479 6.03 3.02 -18.97
C LEU A 479 5.19 2.28 -17.95
N ASN A 480 4.46 3.00 -17.09
CA ASN A 480 3.70 2.38 -16.01
C ASN A 480 2.54 3.26 -15.53
N ASP A 481 1.58 2.62 -14.85
CA ASP A 481 0.42 3.29 -14.23
C ASP A 481 0.63 3.60 -12.73
N LEU A 482 1.86 3.64 -12.24
CA LEU A 482 2.36 3.73 -10.85
C LEU A 482 2.43 2.40 -10.11
N ILE A 483 1.77 1.34 -10.54
CA ILE A 483 1.71 0.03 -9.87
C ILE A 483 2.13 -1.09 -10.81
N VAL A 484 1.71 -1.03 -12.06
CA VAL A 484 1.94 -2.07 -13.07
C VAL A 484 2.66 -1.46 -14.27
N PRO A 485 3.68 -2.14 -14.82
CA PRO A 485 4.22 -1.76 -16.12
C PRO A 485 3.14 -1.76 -17.20
N THR A 486 3.09 -0.73 -18.05
CA THR A 486 2.07 -0.61 -19.11
C THR A 486 2.02 -1.87 -19.97
N LEU A 487 3.18 -2.31 -20.49
CA LEU A 487 3.27 -3.56 -21.25
C LEU A 487 2.88 -4.82 -20.44
N GLY A 488 2.78 -4.71 -19.13
CA GLY A 488 2.37 -5.79 -18.26
C GLY A 488 0.91 -6.17 -18.41
N VAL A 489 0.06 -5.26 -18.88
CA VAL A 489 -1.38 -5.51 -19.11
C VAL A 489 -1.61 -6.14 -20.49
N SER A 490 -0.91 -5.64 -21.50
CA SER A 490 -1.08 -6.07 -22.89
C SER A 490 -0.21 -7.25 -23.28
N THR A 491 0.67 -7.75 -22.39
CA THR A 491 1.51 -8.91 -22.64
C THR A 491 1.00 -10.12 -21.84
N VAL A 492 0.27 -10.99 -22.48
CA VAL A 492 -0.30 -12.20 -21.88
C VAL A 492 0.39 -13.42 -22.46
N ASN A 493 0.90 -14.34 -21.62
CA ASN A 493 1.68 -15.52 -22.03
C ASN A 493 2.87 -15.17 -22.94
N GLY A 494 3.55 -14.06 -22.67
CA GLY A 494 4.65 -13.59 -23.49
C GLY A 494 4.26 -13.10 -24.90
N GLN A 495 2.96 -12.98 -25.18
CA GLN A 495 2.42 -12.47 -26.44
C GLN A 495 1.74 -11.11 -26.20
N VAL A 496 2.08 -10.14 -27.05
CA VAL A 496 1.41 -8.84 -27.03
C VAL A 496 0.04 -9.00 -27.68
N LEU A 497 -1.00 -8.53 -27.00
CA LEU A 497 -2.36 -8.52 -27.52
C LEU A 497 -2.45 -7.64 -28.77
N PRO A 498 -3.33 -7.97 -29.74
CA PRO A 498 -3.56 -7.11 -30.90
C PRO A 498 -3.98 -5.71 -30.48
N PRO A 499 -3.51 -4.63 -31.14
CA PRO A 499 -3.86 -3.24 -30.78
C PRO A 499 -5.36 -2.96 -30.75
N ALA A 500 -6.17 -3.66 -31.55
CA ALA A 500 -7.63 -3.53 -31.51
C ALA A 500 -8.25 -4.05 -30.20
N GLN A 501 -7.55 -4.85 -29.44
CA GLN A 501 -8.00 -5.42 -28.16
C GLN A 501 -7.50 -4.63 -26.95
N VAL A 502 -6.64 -3.64 -27.14
CA VAL A 502 -6.04 -2.86 -26.06
C VAL A 502 -6.40 -1.38 -26.21
N ASP A 503 -6.75 -0.72 -25.12
CA ASP A 503 -6.81 0.74 -25.01
C ASP A 503 -5.72 1.22 -24.07
N GLU A 504 -4.90 2.15 -24.54
CA GLU A 504 -3.80 2.76 -23.76
C GLU A 504 -4.13 4.22 -23.45
N TYR A 505 -4.08 4.57 -22.18
CA TYR A 505 -4.11 5.95 -21.72
C TYR A 505 -2.69 6.52 -21.71
N GLY A 506 -2.40 7.41 -22.66
CA GLY A 506 -1.09 8.07 -22.74
C GLY A 506 -0.84 9.08 -21.61
N GLN A 507 0.40 9.53 -21.51
CA GLN A 507 0.99 10.32 -20.41
C GLN A 507 0.18 11.55 -19.97
N ALA A 508 -0.50 12.21 -20.88
CA ALA A 508 -1.23 13.46 -20.61
C ALA A 508 -2.64 13.25 -20.06
N THR A 509 -3.12 12.02 -19.97
CA THR A 509 -4.53 11.75 -19.62
C THR A 509 -4.81 11.84 -18.13
N GLY A 510 -3.80 11.72 -17.29
CA GLY A 510 -3.95 11.67 -15.83
C GLY A 510 -4.55 10.36 -15.32
N VAL A 511 -4.58 9.32 -16.15
CA VAL A 511 -5.09 8.00 -15.77
C VAL A 511 -3.96 7.20 -15.11
N TYR A 512 -4.26 6.61 -13.97
CA TYR A 512 -3.35 5.79 -13.17
C TYR A 512 -4.11 4.61 -12.56
N HIS A 513 -3.41 3.69 -11.94
CA HIS A 513 -3.90 2.38 -11.49
C HIS A 513 -5.25 2.38 -10.74
N LEU A 514 -5.54 3.41 -9.96
CA LEU A 514 -6.75 3.44 -9.11
C LEU A 514 -7.92 4.20 -9.74
N ASN A 515 -7.77 4.81 -10.92
CA ASN A 515 -8.83 5.62 -11.51
C ASN A 515 -9.29 5.21 -12.91
N TYR A 516 -8.90 4.03 -13.38
CA TYR A 516 -9.34 3.51 -14.67
C TYR A 516 -10.87 3.55 -14.85
N PHE A 517 -11.60 3.06 -13.85
CA PHE A 517 -13.08 2.97 -13.92
C PHE A 517 -13.80 4.29 -13.73
N TYR A 518 -13.08 5.38 -13.48
CA TYR A 518 -13.59 6.75 -13.51
C TYR A 518 -13.42 7.40 -14.88
N GLN A 519 -13.00 6.65 -15.89
CA GLN A 519 -12.82 7.14 -17.27
C GLN A 519 -13.91 6.58 -18.19
N ALA A 520 -14.50 7.45 -18.99
CA ALA A 520 -15.49 7.02 -19.98
C ALA A 520 -14.91 6.03 -21.00
N GLY A 521 -13.68 6.29 -21.49
CA GLY A 521 -13.00 5.40 -22.43
C GLY A 521 -12.85 3.97 -21.93
N THR A 522 -12.61 3.77 -20.64
CA THR A 522 -12.58 2.43 -20.05
C THR A 522 -13.90 1.69 -20.22
N TRP A 523 -15.04 2.37 -19.96
CA TRP A 523 -16.34 1.75 -20.13
C TRP A 523 -16.72 1.56 -21.59
N ASP A 524 -16.35 2.48 -22.47
CA ASP A 524 -16.54 2.36 -23.92
C ASP A 524 -15.81 1.13 -24.46
N LYS A 525 -14.55 0.91 -24.03
CA LYS A 525 -13.79 -0.28 -24.40
C LYS A 525 -14.43 -1.55 -23.87
N ILE A 526 -14.84 -1.58 -22.60
CA ILE A 526 -15.53 -2.72 -22.00
C ILE A 526 -16.79 -3.08 -22.80
N LEU A 527 -17.63 -2.10 -23.09
CA LEU A 527 -18.85 -2.31 -23.87
C LEU A 527 -18.56 -2.82 -25.29
N GLN A 528 -17.54 -2.26 -25.94
CA GLN A 528 -17.12 -2.73 -27.28
C GLN A 528 -16.68 -4.19 -27.27
N CYS A 529 -16.01 -4.64 -26.23
CA CYS A 529 -15.43 -5.98 -26.14
C CYS A 529 -16.43 -7.04 -25.65
N LEU A 530 -17.37 -6.65 -24.79
CA LEU A 530 -18.36 -7.55 -24.20
C LEU A 530 -19.72 -7.54 -24.94
N ALA A 531 -19.87 -6.70 -25.94
CA ALA A 531 -21.07 -6.62 -26.78
C ALA A 531 -21.28 -7.89 -27.62
#